data_d6fbcfdc32f6cef7bc672c35850655c1
#
_entry.id   d6fbcfdc32f6cef7bc672c35850655c1
#
_cell.length_a   1.000
_cell.length_b   1.000
_cell.length_c   1.000
_cell.angle_alpha   90.00
_cell.angle_beta   90.00
_cell.angle_gamma   90.00
#
_symmetry.space_group_name_H-M   'P 1'
#
loop_
_entity.id
_entity.type
_entity.pdbx_description
1 polymer ?
#
loop_
_entity_poly.entity_id
_entity_poly.type
_entity_poly.pdbx_seq_one_letter_code
_entity_poly.pdbx_strand_id
1 'polypeptide(L)'
;MLILDAALDSFFDLGFNRTTTEKIARRARVSRGAMLHHFPQRTDLVQAAVVHLNSKRLELFEQSLSQLNEGSEYTLVEEGIDAFWEQLQSPYFAVYCELLSASRTDSELRAALAPAIREFTQAWREKSEQIFPDLAQSKQYGLATALTRFLLEGIAFNAQSMEATPSSMAAEELIGWLKSSLRELFDDVALSRAALRDPQR
;
A
#
# COMPACT_ATOMS: atom_id res chain seq x y z
N MET A 1 -2.62 -11.21 18.99
CA MET A 1 -1.46 -10.76 18.22
C MET A 1 -0.72 -11.94 17.60
N LEU A 2 -0.09 -12.83 18.33
CA LEU A 2 0.65 -13.99 17.76
C LEU A 2 -0.10 -14.84 16.72
N ILE A 3 -1.42 -15.03 16.87
CA ILE A 3 -2.22 -15.82 15.93
C ILE A 3 -2.39 -15.07 14.60
N LEU A 4 -2.59 -13.77 14.64
CA LEU A 4 -2.78 -12.96 13.43
C LEU A 4 -1.47 -12.77 12.68
N ASP A 5 -0.33 -12.60 13.38
CA ASP A 5 0.99 -12.58 12.74
C ASP A 5 1.27 -13.93 12.05
N ALA A 6 1.01 -15.05 12.75
CA ALA A 6 1.14 -16.37 12.15
C ALA A 6 0.18 -16.64 10.98
N ALA A 7 -0.97 -15.98 10.95
CA ALA A 7 -1.88 -16.03 9.81
C ALA A 7 -1.30 -15.30 8.60
N LEU A 8 -0.78 -14.08 8.79
CA LEU A 8 -0.13 -13.32 7.71
C LEU A 8 1.08 -14.05 7.16
N ASP A 9 1.96 -14.57 8.02
CA ASP A 9 3.10 -15.39 7.61
C ASP A 9 2.68 -16.65 6.84
N SER A 10 1.54 -17.26 7.23
CA SER A 10 1.04 -18.45 6.53
C SER A 10 0.45 -18.08 5.17
N PHE A 11 -0.20 -16.95 5.05
CA PHE A 11 -0.68 -16.44 3.76
C PHE A 11 0.49 -16.10 2.83
N PHE A 12 1.56 -15.53 3.37
CA PHE A 12 2.77 -15.23 2.62
C PHE A 12 3.44 -16.50 2.08
N ASP A 13 3.72 -17.48 2.94
CA ASP A 13 4.50 -18.66 2.58
C ASP A 13 3.71 -19.71 1.80
N LEU A 14 2.41 -19.86 2.09
CA LEU A 14 1.59 -20.97 1.57
C LEU A 14 0.52 -20.50 0.58
N GLY A 15 0.20 -19.21 0.58
CA GLY A 15 -0.98 -18.65 -0.08
C GLY A 15 -2.27 -18.88 0.72
N PHE A 16 -3.28 -18.08 0.42
CA PHE A 16 -4.56 -18.07 1.15
C PHE A 16 -5.29 -19.43 1.08
N ASN A 17 -5.38 -20.01 -0.12
CA ASN A 17 -6.15 -21.24 -0.35
C ASN A 17 -5.54 -22.47 0.33
N ARG A 18 -4.22 -22.53 0.52
CA ARG A 18 -3.52 -23.64 1.17
C ARG A 18 -3.35 -23.45 2.67
N THR A 19 -3.75 -22.29 3.19
CA THR A 19 -3.66 -21.97 4.62
C THR A 19 -4.91 -22.45 5.34
N THR A 20 -4.72 -23.30 6.36
CA THR A 20 -5.79 -23.79 7.24
C THR A 20 -5.60 -23.28 8.66
N THR A 21 -6.68 -23.29 9.45
CA THR A 21 -6.64 -22.89 10.87
C THR A 21 -5.66 -23.74 11.67
N GLU A 22 -5.50 -25.04 11.35
CA GLU A 22 -4.53 -25.93 11.99
C GLU A 22 -3.09 -25.53 11.69
N LYS A 23 -2.79 -25.10 10.44
CA LYS A 23 -1.45 -24.64 10.06
C LYS A 23 -1.11 -23.35 10.80
N ILE A 24 -2.07 -22.42 10.90
CA ILE A 24 -1.91 -21.17 11.65
C ILE A 24 -1.70 -21.46 13.16
N ALA A 25 -2.53 -22.31 13.76
CA ALA A 25 -2.40 -22.69 15.16
C ALA A 25 -1.01 -23.28 15.48
N ARG A 26 -0.52 -24.19 14.61
CA ARG A 26 0.81 -24.76 14.74
C ARG A 26 1.92 -23.72 14.63
N ARG A 27 1.83 -22.78 13.66
CA ARG A 27 2.80 -21.69 13.50
C ARG A 27 2.79 -20.75 14.69
N ALA A 28 1.61 -20.39 15.20
CA ALA A 28 1.41 -19.57 16.39
C ALA A 28 1.79 -20.30 17.70
N ARG A 29 2.08 -21.61 17.66
CA ARG A 29 2.35 -22.46 18.83
C ARG A 29 1.22 -22.45 19.86
N VAL A 30 -0.03 -22.40 19.38
CA VAL A 30 -1.23 -22.49 20.22
C VAL A 30 -1.97 -23.81 19.97
N SER A 31 -2.71 -24.28 20.98
CA SER A 31 -3.55 -25.45 20.82
C SER A 31 -4.75 -25.15 19.90
N ARG A 32 -5.31 -26.19 19.27
CA ARG A 32 -6.55 -26.07 18.49
C ARG A 32 -7.69 -25.49 19.32
N GLY A 33 -7.80 -25.90 20.60
CA GLY A 33 -8.82 -25.38 21.52
C GLY A 33 -8.66 -23.87 21.77
N ALA A 34 -7.43 -23.39 22.00
CA ALA A 34 -7.15 -21.96 22.14
C ALA A 34 -7.47 -21.19 20.85
N MET A 35 -7.12 -21.74 19.69
CA MET A 35 -7.47 -21.12 18.40
C MET A 35 -8.98 -20.97 18.25
N LEU A 36 -9.76 -22.06 18.47
CA LEU A 36 -11.23 -22.06 18.35
C LEU A 36 -11.91 -21.18 19.42
N HIS A 37 -11.27 -20.98 20.58
CA HIS A 37 -11.77 -20.05 21.58
C HIS A 37 -11.69 -18.59 21.11
N HIS A 38 -10.62 -18.22 20.40
CA HIS A 38 -10.46 -16.86 19.87
C HIS A 38 -11.20 -16.66 18.54
N PHE A 39 -11.20 -17.67 17.70
CA PHE A 39 -11.79 -17.63 16.36
C PHE A 39 -12.62 -18.90 16.13
N PRO A 40 -13.92 -18.89 16.51
CA PRO A 40 -14.80 -20.04 16.37
C PRO A 40 -14.96 -20.51 14.94
N GLN A 41 -14.88 -19.60 13.97
CA GLN A 41 -14.99 -19.87 12.55
C GLN A 41 -13.74 -19.37 11.79
N ARG A 42 -13.47 -20.01 10.65
CA ARG A 42 -12.39 -19.55 9.74
C ARG A 42 -12.61 -18.14 9.26
N THR A 43 -13.86 -17.75 9.02
CA THR A 43 -14.23 -16.40 8.60
C THR A 43 -13.86 -15.34 9.63
N ASP A 44 -14.03 -15.62 10.94
CA ASP A 44 -13.66 -14.70 12.01
C ASP A 44 -12.14 -14.45 12.01
N LEU A 45 -11.36 -15.52 11.84
CA LEU A 45 -9.91 -15.43 11.75
C LEU A 45 -9.47 -14.64 10.50
N VAL A 46 -10.10 -14.89 9.35
CA VAL A 46 -9.77 -14.20 8.10
C VAL A 46 -10.10 -12.70 8.21
N GLN A 47 -11.27 -12.34 8.75
CA GLN A 47 -11.64 -10.94 8.98
C GLN A 47 -10.65 -10.24 9.91
N ALA A 48 -10.30 -10.86 11.03
CA ALA A 48 -9.32 -10.30 11.96
C ALA A 48 -7.93 -10.18 11.33
N ALA A 49 -7.50 -11.16 10.53
CA ALA A 49 -6.22 -11.12 9.82
C ALA A 49 -6.17 -10.01 8.77
N VAL A 50 -7.28 -9.76 8.05
CA VAL A 50 -7.39 -8.64 7.10
C VAL A 50 -7.27 -7.29 7.81
N VAL A 51 -7.96 -7.11 8.95
CA VAL A 51 -7.85 -5.89 9.76
C VAL A 51 -6.42 -5.71 10.27
N HIS A 52 -5.79 -6.79 10.76
CA HIS A 52 -4.42 -6.75 11.25
C HIS A 52 -3.41 -6.42 10.13
N LEU A 53 -3.58 -7.01 8.95
CA LEU A 53 -2.78 -6.68 7.76
C LEU A 53 -2.89 -5.19 7.42
N ASN A 54 -4.12 -4.65 7.41
CA ASN A 54 -4.35 -3.25 7.11
C ASN A 54 -3.66 -2.33 8.12
N SER A 55 -3.75 -2.65 9.43
CA SER A 55 -3.04 -1.91 10.47
C SER A 55 -1.53 -1.92 10.25
N LYS A 56 -0.95 -3.09 9.90
CA LYS A 56 0.49 -3.21 9.60
C LYS A 56 0.90 -2.38 8.38
N ARG A 57 0.09 -2.36 7.34
CA ARG A 57 0.35 -1.54 6.15
C ARG A 57 0.27 -0.05 6.45
N LEU A 58 -0.71 0.38 7.26
CA LEU A 58 -0.84 1.77 7.70
C LEU A 58 0.31 2.19 8.62
N GLU A 59 0.71 1.33 9.58
CA GLU A 59 1.88 1.58 10.44
C GLU A 59 3.14 1.82 9.62
N LEU A 60 3.43 0.98 8.62
CA LEU A 60 4.57 1.16 7.72
C LEU A 60 4.47 2.45 6.90
N PHE A 61 3.29 2.76 6.39
CA PHE A 61 3.06 3.98 5.64
C PHE A 61 3.33 5.23 6.50
N GLU A 62 2.83 5.26 7.74
CA GLU A 62 3.08 6.36 8.68
C GLU A 62 4.55 6.47 9.07
N GLN A 63 5.23 5.33 9.28
CA GLN A 63 6.66 5.30 9.58
C GLN A 63 7.49 5.87 8.42
N SER A 64 7.21 5.45 7.18
CA SER A 64 7.91 5.96 6.00
C SER A 64 7.71 7.47 5.83
N LEU A 65 6.48 7.97 6.03
CA LEU A 65 6.20 9.41 5.96
C LEU A 65 6.87 10.21 7.07
N SER A 66 7.03 9.65 8.27
CA SER A 66 7.69 10.33 9.40
C SER A 66 9.19 10.55 9.18
N GLN A 67 9.78 9.88 8.19
CA GLN A 67 11.19 10.02 7.82
C GLN A 67 11.42 11.06 6.73
N LEU A 68 10.35 11.64 6.16
CA LEU A 68 10.47 12.70 5.17
C LEU A 68 11.11 13.93 5.80
N ASN A 69 12.12 14.47 5.13
CA ASN A 69 12.84 15.64 5.61
C ASN A 69 12.07 16.92 5.29
N GLU A 70 12.33 17.99 6.06
CA GLU A 70 11.87 19.32 5.68
C GLU A 70 12.62 19.76 4.41
N GLY A 71 11.91 19.87 3.30
CA GLY A 71 12.47 20.19 2.00
C GLY A 71 11.53 21.03 1.14
N SER A 72 11.93 21.28 -0.10
CA SER A 72 11.03 21.84 -1.10
C SER A 72 9.91 20.85 -1.42
N GLU A 73 8.75 21.31 -1.90
CA GLU A 73 7.64 20.41 -2.32
C GLU A 73 8.10 19.35 -3.32
N TYR A 74 9.05 19.66 -4.19
CA TYR A 74 9.60 18.69 -5.17
C TYR A 74 10.42 17.59 -4.51
N THR A 75 11.27 17.94 -3.56
CA THR A 75 12.03 16.97 -2.77
C THR A 75 11.09 16.05 -2.02
N LEU A 76 10.03 16.60 -1.42
CA LEU A 76 9.02 15.83 -0.70
C LEU A 76 8.22 14.89 -1.63
N VAL A 77 7.92 15.30 -2.88
CA VAL A 77 7.26 14.42 -3.86
C VAL A 77 8.14 13.21 -4.19
N GLU A 78 9.42 13.45 -4.47
CA GLU A 78 10.37 12.37 -4.78
C GLU A 78 10.58 11.42 -3.58
N GLU A 79 10.82 11.99 -2.39
CA GLU A 79 10.96 11.21 -1.16
C GLU A 79 9.68 10.43 -0.81
N GLY A 80 8.50 11.03 -1.04
CA GLY A 80 7.21 10.37 -0.85
C GLY A 80 7.00 9.18 -1.80
N ILE A 81 7.47 9.28 -3.06
CA ILE A 81 7.46 8.17 -4.01
C ILE A 81 8.39 7.06 -3.52
N ASP A 82 9.61 7.39 -3.06
CA ASP A 82 10.57 6.41 -2.55
C ASP A 82 10.05 5.71 -1.30
N ALA A 83 9.49 6.47 -0.36
CA ALA A 83 8.90 5.94 0.87
C ALA A 83 7.74 4.98 0.56
N PHE A 84 6.88 5.32 -0.40
CA PHE A 84 5.80 4.43 -0.83
C PHE A 84 6.34 3.19 -1.56
N TRP A 85 7.36 3.34 -2.41
CA TRP A 85 8.02 2.23 -3.06
C TRP A 85 8.63 1.24 -2.06
N GLU A 86 9.33 1.73 -1.03
CA GLU A 86 9.89 0.91 0.04
C GLU A 86 8.81 0.11 0.78
N GLN A 87 7.68 0.75 1.10
CA GLN A 87 6.53 0.07 1.72
C GLN A 87 6.00 -1.09 0.86
N LEU A 88 5.98 -0.93 -0.46
CA LEU A 88 5.51 -1.96 -1.39
C LEU A 88 6.46 -3.16 -1.49
N GLN A 89 7.71 -3.05 -1.02
CA GLN A 89 8.64 -4.18 -0.90
C GLN A 89 8.40 -5.03 0.36
N SER A 90 7.46 -4.63 1.22
CA SER A 90 7.18 -5.34 2.46
C SER A 90 6.44 -6.67 2.23
N PRO A 91 6.64 -7.69 3.11
CA PRO A 91 5.84 -8.91 3.08
C PRO A 91 4.33 -8.65 3.19
N TYR A 92 3.92 -7.57 3.84
CA TYR A 92 2.51 -7.22 3.99
C TYR A 92 1.85 -6.82 2.67
N PHE A 93 2.60 -6.18 1.75
CA PHE A 93 2.07 -5.93 0.41
C PHE A 93 1.91 -7.22 -0.38
N ALA A 94 2.84 -8.17 -0.27
CA ALA A 94 2.71 -9.48 -0.90
C ALA A 94 1.49 -10.25 -0.39
N VAL A 95 1.25 -10.25 0.93
CA VAL A 95 0.03 -10.85 1.51
C VAL A 95 -1.22 -10.14 1.01
N TYR A 96 -1.19 -8.81 0.92
CA TYR A 96 -2.32 -8.04 0.36
C TYR A 96 -2.64 -8.47 -1.08
N CYS A 97 -1.63 -8.60 -1.94
CA CYS A 97 -1.80 -9.05 -3.33
C CYS A 97 -2.36 -10.47 -3.40
N GLU A 98 -1.89 -11.40 -2.56
CA GLU A 98 -2.40 -12.76 -2.46
C GLU A 98 -3.89 -12.77 -2.08
N LEU A 99 -4.26 -12.04 -1.01
CA LEU A 99 -5.64 -11.95 -0.57
C LEU A 99 -6.54 -11.26 -1.59
N LEU A 100 -6.04 -10.22 -2.26
CA LEU A 100 -6.77 -9.53 -3.32
C LEU A 100 -7.05 -10.48 -4.51
N SER A 101 -6.06 -11.24 -4.93
CA SER A 101 -6.20 -12.25 -5.99
C SER A 101 -7.19 -13.34 -5.60
N ALA A 102 -7.08 -13.89 -4.39
CA ALA A 102 -7.99 -14.92 -3.88
C ALA A 102 -9.44 -14.42 -3.75
N SER A 103 -9.63 -13.15 -3.38
CA SER A 103 -10.96 -12.53 -3.23
C SER A 103 -11.76 -12.46 -4.54
N ARG A 104 -11.10 -12.64 -5.68
CA ARG A 104 -11.77 -12.65 -6.98
C ARG A 104 -12.80 -13.79 -7.09
N THR A 105 -12.52 -14.93 -6.45
CA THR A 105 -13.36 -16.12 -6.45
C THR A 105 -13.97 -16.46 -5.08
N ASP A 106 -13.60 -15.72 -4.03
CA ASP A 106 -14.08 -15.87 -2.65
C ASP A 106 -14.84 -14.60 -2.23
N SER A 107 -16.17 -14.72 -2.14
CA SER A 107 -17.06 -13.60 -1.82
C SER A 107 -16.95 -13.15 -0.35
N GLU A 108 -16.65 -14.07 0.59
CA GLU A 108 -16.49 -13.77 2.01
C GLU A 108 -15.19 -12.98 2.23
N LEU A 109 -14.09 -13.44 1.61
CA LEU A 109 -12.83 -12.72 1.64
C LEU A 109 -12.96 -11.33 0.99
N ARG A 110 -13.69 -11.22 -0.12
CA ARG A 110 -13.96 -9.94 -0.78
C ARG A 110 -14.70 -8.99 0.14
N ALA A 111 -15.71 -9.48 0.85
CA ALA A 111 -16.48 -8.68 1.82
C ALA A 111 -15.59 -8.22 3.00
N ALA A 112 -14.67 -9.05 3.47
CA ALA A 112 -13.72 -8.71 4.52
C ALA A 112 -12.68 -7.66 4.07
N LEU A 113 -12.18 -7.76 2.83
CA LEU A 113 -11.16 -6.85 2.28
C LEU A 113 -11.71 -5.47 1.93
N ALA A 114 -12.96 -5.37 1.49
CA ALA A 114 -13.50 -4.10 0.98
C ALA A 114 -13.42 -2.93 1.97
N PRO A 115 -13.75 -3.05 3.27
CA PRO A 115 -13.56 -1.97 4.24
C PRO A 115 -12.09 -1.61 4.43
N ALA A 116 -11.18 -2.59 4.54
CA ALA A 116 -9.75 -2.37 4.72
C ALA A 116 -9.11 -1.61 3.54
N ILE A 117 -9.51 -1.94 2.31
CA ILE A 117 -9.06 -1.23 1.11
C ILE A 117 -9.53 0.23 1.13
N ARG A 118 -10.78 0.49 1.52
CA ARG A 118 -11.30 1.87 1.62
C ARG A 118 -10.56 2.67 2.69
N GLU A 119 -10.36 2.09 3.86
CA GLU A 119 -9.64 2.71 4.98
C GLU A 119 -8.21 3.08 4.58
N PHE A 120 -7.46 2.14 3.99
CA PHE A 120 -6.10 2.41 3.51
C PHE A 120 -6.07 3.51 2.46
N THR A 121 -6.98 3.46 1.48
CA THR A 121 -7.07 4.47 0.41
C THR A 121 -7.39 5.85 0.97
N GLN A 122 -8.28 5.91 1.96
CA GLN A 122 -8.64 7.16 2.63
C GLN A 122 -7.46 7.72 3.43
N ALA A 123 -6.82 6.89 4.26
CA ALA A 123 -5.66 7.30 5.06
C ALA A 123 -4.50 7.77 4.16
N TRP A 124 -4.24 7.05 3.07
CA TRP A 124 -3.21 7.42 2.08
C TRP A 124 -3.50 8.81 1.47
N ARG A 125 -4.75 9.06 1.08
CA ARG A 125 -5.17 10.35 0.53
C ARG A 125 -5.01 11.48 1.57
N GLU A 126 -5.54 11.29 2.78
CA GLU A 126 -5.48 12.30 3.84
C GLU A 126 -4.04 12.66 4.21
N LYS A 127 -3.17 11.68 4.32
CA LYS A 127 -1.75 11.91 4.57
C LYS A 127 -1.07 12.64 3.42
N SER A 128 -1.32 12.24 2.18
CA SER A 128 -0.80 12.94 1.00
C SER A 128 -1.24 14.41 0.95
N GLU A 129 -2.53 14.69 1.24
CA GLU A 129 -3.06 16.06 1.29
C GLU A 129 -2.43 16.90 2.42
N GLN A 130 -2.08 16.28 3.55
CA GLN A 130 -1.38 16.94 4.65
C GLN A 130 0.07 17.29 4.31
N ILE A 131 0.76 16.43 3.55
CA ILE A 131 2.16 16.66 3.15
C ILE A 131 2.23 17.69 2.01
N PHE A 132 1.26 17.67 1.09
CA PHE A 132 1.22 18.51 -0.10
C PHE A 132 -0.02 19.42 -0.15
N PRO A 133 -0.23 20.31 0.83
CA PRO A 133 -1.47 21.09 0.95
C PRO A 133 -1.69 22.03 -0.25
N ASP A 134 -0.63 22.55 -0.84
CA ASP A 134 -0.72 23.43 -2.01
C ASP A 134 -1.01 22.66 -3.30
N LEU A 135 -0.38 21.49 -3.47
CA LEU A 135 -0.62 20.64 -4.62
C LEU A 135 -2.03 20.00 -4.57
N ALA A 136 -2.51 19.66 -3.37
CA ALA A 136 -3.82 19.06 -3.17
C ALA A 136 -5.00 19.92 -3.68
N GLN A 137 -4.79 21.24 -3.82
CA GLN A 137 -5.77 22.15 -4.41
C GLN A 137 -5.78 22.16 -5.94
N SER A 138 -4.81 21.51 -6.60
CA SER A 138 -4.75 21.42 -8.05
C SER A 138 -5.70 20.33 -8.58
N LYS A 139 -6.27 20.53 -9.79
CA LYS A 139 -7.09 19.53 -10.45
C LYS A 139 -6.30 18.27 -10.84
N GLN A 140 -5.00 18.41 -11.02
CA GLN A 140 -4.09 17.34 -11.42
C GLN A 140 -3.69 16.43 -10.26
N TYR A 141 -3.81 16.91 -9.01
CA TYR A 141 -3.36 16.17 -7.82
C TYR A 141 -3.98 14.78 -7.70
N GLY A 142 -5.30 14.68 -7.86
CA GLY A 142 -6.01 13.40 -7.79
C GLY A 142 -5.56 12.39 -8.86
N LEU A 143 -5.24 12.88 -10.07
CA LEU A 143 -4.70 12.05 -11.15
C LEU A 143 -3.26 11.62 -10.84
N ALA A 144 -2.42 12.56 -10.40
CA ALA A 144 -1.03 12.29 -10.06
C ALA A 144 -0.90 11.23 -8.95
N THR A 145 -1.67 11.38 -7.87
CA THR A 145 -1.69 10.43 -6.75
C THR A 145 -2.22 9.06 -7.16
N ALA A 146 -3.26 8.99 -8.00
CA ALA A 146 -3.79 7.74 -8.53
C ALA A 146 -2.76 7.05 -9.46
N LEU A 147 -2.11 7.80 -10.35
CA LEU A 147 -1.07 7.29 -11.25
C LEU A 147 0.11 6.73 -10.45
N THR A 148 0.61 7.49 -9.47
CA THR A 148 1.69 7.06 -8.57
C THR A 148 1.35 5.72 -7.93
N ARG A 149 0.18 5.63 -7.30
CA ARG A 149 -0.24 4.42 -6.61
C ARG A 149 -0.35 3.23 -7.55
N PHE A 150 -1.12 3.35 -8.62
CA PHE A 150 -1.35 2.22 -9.54
C PHE A 150 -0.09 1.79 -10.28
N LEU A 151 0.78 2.72 -10.66
CA LEU A 151 2.04 2.39 -11.30
C LEU A 151 2.96 1.62 -10.33
N LEU A 152 3.18 2.13 -9.12
CA LEU A 152 4.07 1.51 -8.15
C LEU A 152 3.52 0.17 -7.64
N GLU A 153 2.22 0.09 -7.34
CA GLU A 153 1.56 -1.19 -6.98
C GLU A 153 1.68 -2.21 -8.13
N GLY A 154 1.51 -1.79 -9.37
CA GLY A 154 1.65 -2.65 -10.55
C GLY A 154 3.08 -3.16 -10.74
N ILE A 155 4.08 -2.31 -10.59
CA ILE A 155 5.49 -2.70 -10.65
C ILE A 155 5.81 -3.70 -9.53
N ALA A 156 5.43 -3.38 -8.28
CA ALA A 156 5.70 -4.22 -7.13
C ALA A 156 5.00 -5.59 -7.22
N PHE A 157 3.75 -5.63 -7.71
CA PHE A 157 3.03 -6.87 -7.95
C PHE A 157 3.73 -7.77 -8.98
N ASN A 158 4.20 -7.19 -10.09
CA ASN A 158 4.92 -7.93 -11.10
C ASN A 158 6.27 -8.44 -10.59
N ALA A 159 7.00 -7.62 -9.81
CA ALA A 159 8.29 -8.01 -9.23
C ALA A 159 8.20 -9.22 -8.30
N GLN A 160 7.08 -9.39 -7.58
CA GLN A 160 6.84 -10.55 -6.72
C GLN A 160 6.51 -11.83 -7.49
N SER A 161 6.03 -11.70 -8.72
CA SER A 161 5.53 -12.82 -9.53
C SER A 161 6.59 -13.40 -10.46
N MET A 162 7.70 -12.69 -10.70
CA MET A 162 8.73 -13.06 -11.67
C MET A 162 10.08 -13.19 -10.96
N GLU A 163 10.74 -14.35 -11.12
CA GLU A 163 12.16 -14.48 -10.78
C GLU A 163 12.98 -13.40 -11.53
N ALA A 164 13.97 -12.84 -10.82
CA ALA A 164 14.80 -11.71 -11.24
C ALA A 164 15.19 -11.74 -12.75
N THR A 165 14.45 -11.03 -13.55
CA THR A 165 14.69 -10.82 -14.98
C THR A 165 14.60 -9.32 -15.29
N PRO A 166 14.95 -8.83 -16.51
CA PRO A 166 15.18 -7.40 -16.86
C PRO A 166 14.18 -6.36 -16.34
N SER A 167 13.17 -6.78 -15.63
CA SER A 167 12.13 -6.00 -14.94
C SER A 167 12.67 -5.05 -13.85
N SER A 168 13.82 -5.31 -13.23
CA SER A 168 14.37 -4.41 -12.21
C SER A 168 14.87 -3.10 -12.83
N MET A 169 15.57 -3.15 -13.96
CA MET A 169 15.96 -1.94 -14.70
C MET A 169 14.73 -1.16 -15.18
N ALA A 170 13.72 -1.85 -15.71
CA ALA A 170 12.50 -1.22 -16.15
C ALA A 170 11.71 -0.58 -14.98
N ALA A 171 11.79 -1.16 -13.78
CA ALA A 171 11.15 -0.58 -12.59
C ALA A 171 11.82 0.74 -12.18
N GLU A 172 13.17 0.76 -12.11
CA GLU A 172 13.93 1.98 -11.79
C GLU A 172 13.70 3.09 -12.83
N GLU A 173 13.70 2.73 -14.11
CA GLU A 173 13.42 3.67 -15.20
C GLU A 173 12.00 4.24 -15.11
N LEU A 174 11.00 3.41 -14.83
CA LEU A 174 9.61 3.85 -14.66
C LEU A 174 9.41 4.74 -13.44
N ILE A 175 10.07 4.43 -12.32
CA ILE A 175 10.03 5.25 -11.11
C ILE A 175 10.74 6.59 -11.37
N GLY A 176 11.89 6.58 -12.05
CA GLY A 176 12.60 7.79 -12.44
C GLY A 176 11.78 8.67 -13.38
N TRP A 177 11.12 8.05 -14.37
CA TRP A 177 10.21 8.76 -15.27
C TRP A 177 9.00 9.36 -14.51
N LEU A 178 8.40 8.60 -13.59
CA LEU A 178 7.30 9.08 -12.76
C LEU A 178 7.70 10.32 -11.97
N LYS A 179 8.86 10.29 -11.30
CA LYS A 179 9.39 11.43 -10.53
C LYS A 179 9.56 12.66 -11.41
N SER A 180 10.19 12.51 -12.58
CA SER A 180 10.40 13.61 -13.52
C SER A 180 9.07 14.18 -14.04
N SER A 181 8.13 13.32 -14.42
CA SER A 181 6.82 13.73 -14.94
C SER A 181 5.97 14.46 -13.90
N LEU A 182 6.03 14.02 -12.64
CA LEU A 182 5.32 14.72 -11.57
C LEU A 182 5.96 16.06 -11.22
N ARG A 183 7.29 16.17 -11.31
CA ARG A 183 7.97 17.46 -11.16
C ARG A 183 7.50 18.44 -12.22
N GLU A 184 7.55 18.09 -13.51
CA GLU A 184 7.08 18.94 -14.61
C GLU A 184 5.60 19.34 -14.43
N LEU A 185 4.74 18.38 -14.05
CA LEU A 185 3.31 18.63 -13.82
C LEU A 185 3.08 19.68 -12.72
N PHE A 186 3.86 19.65 -11.66
CA PHE A 186 3.71 20.56 -10.52
C PHE A 186 4.40 21.89 -10.75
N ASP A 187 5.48 21.96 -11.54
CA ASP A 187 6.06 23.21 -12.05
C ASP A 187 5.04 24.01 -12.84
N ASP A 188 4.31 23.39 -13.75
CA ASP A 188 3.26 24.03 -14.53
C ASP A 188 2.12 24.57 -13.65
N VAL A 189 1.77 23.85 -12.57
CA VAL A 189 0.77 24.31 -11.59
C VAL A 189 1.26 25.54 -10.83
N ALA A 190 2.52 25.55 -10.39
CA ALA A 190 3.12 26.67 -9.67
C ALA A 190 3.18 27.92 -10.56
N LEU A 191 3.62 27.79 -11.80
CA LEU A 191 3.67 28.88 -12.79
C LEU A 191 2.27 29.44 -13.11
N SER A 192 1.29 28.57 -13.28
CA SER A 192 -0.11 28.96 -13.53
C SER A 192 -0.70 29.76 -12.37
N ARG A 193 -0.37 29.39 -11.11
CA ARG A 193 -0.81 30.12 -9.91
C ARG A 193 -0.11 31.49 -9.78
N ALA A 194 1.19 31.55 -10.07
CA ALA A 194 1.93 32.81 -10.05
C ALA A 194 1.36 33.82 -11.06
N ALA A 195 1.01 33.37 -12.26
CA ALA A 195 0.36 34.17 -13.29
C ALA A 195 -1.04 34.69 -12.89
N LEU A 196 -1.80 33.92 -12.10
CA LEU A 196 -3.11 34.32 -11.58
C LEU A 196 -3.02 35.31 -10.40
N ARG A 197 -1.90 35.33 -9.66
CA ARG A 197 -1.67 36.26 -8.55
C ARG A 197 -1.13 37.61 -8.97
N ASP A 198 -0.57 37.74 -10.18
CA ASP A 198 -0.06 38.99 -10.73
C ASP A 198 -0.68 39.26 -12.12
N PRO A 199 -1.97 39.68 -12.21
CA PRO A 199 -2.67 39.94 -13.47
C PRO A 199 -2.20 41.24 -14.19
N GLN A 200 -1.12 41.87 -13.74
CA GLN A 200 -0.64 43.15 -14.30
C GLN A 200 0.76 43.10 -14.96
N ARG A 201 1.23 41.91 -15.37
CA ARG A 201 2.39 41.80 -16.25
C ARG A 201 2.06 41.39 -17.65
#